data_66137fd098fd24e27c6e9cb4037e6d54
#
_entry.id   66137fd098fd24e27c6e9cb4037e6d54
#
_cell.length_a   1.000
_cell.length_b   1.000
_cell.length_c   1.000
_cell.angle_alpha   90.00
_cell.angle_beta   90.00
_cell.angle_gamma   90.00
#
_symmetry.space_group_name_H-M   'P 1'
#
loop_
_entity.id
_entity.type
_entity.pdbx_description
1 polymer ?
#
loop_
_entity_poly.entity_id
_entity_poly.type
_entity_poly.pdbx_seq_one_letter_code
_entity_poly.pdbx_strand_id
1 'polypeptide(L)'
;AKHYCPNESSCPPQIIGRIVHFVGRKAMDIEGLGSETIELLWQNGMLNDISDIYHLDPVQLASLPRLGEKSAANILEGVRRSKEVPFERVLFALGIRFVGETTAKYIATHFLSLDAIARASAEELAEAEEVGDKIARSISEYFADDNNRRIIESLREAGLKFDMEIKQPTSNALLGKSVVISGKFLGRSRDDMKALVEEHGGKNLAAVSANVDFIVAGENMGPAKRQKAEKLGVKILSEEEFMVLIEG
;
A
#
# COMPACT_ATOMS: atom_id res chain seq x y z
N ALA A 1 -0.51 -28.29 14.99
CA ALA A 1 -1.20 -27.97 13.75
C ALA A 1 -2.20 -26.83 14.02
N LYS A 2 -2.20 -25.80 13.19
CA LYS A 2 -3.20 -24.73 13.29
C LYS A 2 -4.47 -25.19 12.58
N HIS A 3 -5.60 -25.14 13.27
CA HIS A 3 -6.91 -25.42 12.67
C HIS A 3 -7.45 -24.16 12.03
N TYR A 4 -7.86 -24.26 10.77
CA TYR A 4 -8.51 -23.17 10.02
C TYR A 4 -9.96 -23.57 9.74
N CYS A 5 -10.89 -22.66 9.98
CA CYS A 5 -12.28 -22.85 9.59
C CYS A 5 -12.40 -22.66 8.05
N PRO A 6 -12.89 -23.65 7.30
CA PRO A 6 -13.02 -23.51 5.84
C PRO A 6 -14.18 -22.61 5.40
N ASN A 7 -15.08 -22.23 6.33
CA ASN A 7 -16.26 -21.43 6.04
C ASN A 7 -15.92 -19.94 6.00
N GLU A 8 -15.25 -19.51 4.95
CA GLU A 8 -14.75 -18.13 4.83
C GLU A 8 -15.88 -17.12 4.54
N SER A 9 -16.96 -17.54 3.90
CA SER A 9 -18.02 -16.64 3.42
C SER A 9 -19.11 -16.38 4.45
N SER A 10 -19.30 -17.24 5.46
CA SER A 10 -20.40 -17.11 6.42
C SER A 10 -19.98 -17.22 7.90
N CYS A 11 -18.70 -17.37 8.20
CA CYS A 11 -18.19 -17.40 9.57
C CYS A 11 -18.06 -15.97 10.14
N PRO A 12 -18.86 -15.55 11.14
CA PRO A 12 -18.85 -14.19 11.64
C PRO A 12 -17.45 -13.70 12.10
N PRO A 13 -16.64 -14.47 12.86
CA PRO A 13 -15.31 -14.06 13.23
C PRO A 13 -14.38 -13.82 12.03
N GLN A 14 -14.55 -14.56 10.92
CA GLN A 14 -13.73 -14.36 9.73
C GLN A 14 -14.17 -13.11 8.95
N ILE A 15 -15.47 -12.88 8.81
CA ILE A 15 -16.02 -11.68 8.18
C ILE A 15 -15.55 -10.44 8.94
N ILE A 16 -15.78 -10.41 10.25
CA ILE A 16 -15.33 -9.31 11.12
C ILE A 16 -13.82 -9.11 11.03
N GLY A 17 -13.04 -10.21 11.07
CA GLY A 17 -11.57 -10.16 10.96
C GLY A 17 -11.08 -9.58 9.65
N ARG A 18 -11.74 -9.89 8.50
CA ARG A 18 -11.44 -9.28 7.20
C ARG A 18 -11.74 -7.80 7.17
N ILE A 19 -12.88 -7.38 7.74
CA ILE A 19 -13.25 -5.97 7.82
C ILE A 19 -12.25 -5.20 8.71
N VAL A 20 -11.87 -5.76 9.87
CA VAL A 20 -10.85 -5.18 10.76
C VAL A 20 -9.49 -5.05 10.06
N HIS A 21 -9.09 -6.07 9.30
CA HIS A 21 -7.87 -6.00 8.49
C HIS A 21 -7.96 -4.89 7.44
N PHE A 22 -9.07 -4.85 6.69
CA PHE A 22 -9.30 -3.90 5.61
C PHE A 22 -9.23 -2.43 6.09
N VAL A 23 -9.87 -2.10 7.21
CA VAL A 23 -9.87 -0.73 7.75
C VAL A 23 -8.57 -0.36 8.48
N GLY A 24 -7.68 -1.32 8.70
CA GLY A 24 -6.46 -1.14 9.49
C GLY A 24 -5.53 -0.06 8.95
N ARG A 25 -4.70 0.52 9.84
CA ARG A 25 -3.77 1.62 9.53
C ARG A 25 -2.83 1.33 8.35
N LYS A 26 -2.39 0.10 8.17
CA LYS A 26 -1.51 -0.31 7.08
C LYS A 26 -2.27 -0.62 5.78
N ALA A 27 -3.58 -0.80 5.88
CA ALA A 27 -4.49 -1.05 4.77
C ALA A 27 -5.19 0.25 4.37
N MET A 28 -6.50 0.34 4.51
CA MET A 28 -7.28 1.51 4.07
C MET A 28 -7.26 2.69 5.05
N ASP A 29 -6.75 2.50 6.28
CA ASP A 29 -6.58 3.53 7.32
C ASP A 29 -7.88 4.32 7.63
N ILE A 30 -8.97 3.59 7.84
CA ILE A 30 -10.28 4.18 8.13
C ILE A 30 -10.43 4.38 9.62
N GLU A 31 -10.23 5.60 10.08
CA GLU A 31 -10.40 5.99 11.48
C GLU A 31 -11.87 5.86 11.92
N GLY A 32 -12.08 5.49 13.18
CA GLY A 32 -13.41 5.36 13.78
C GLY A 32 -14.07 3.98 13.60
N LEU A 33 -13.58 3.14 12.71
CA LEU A 33 -14.00 1.75 12.53
C LEU A 33 -13.12 0.78 13.33
N GLY A 34 -13.15 0.89 14.67
CA GLY A 34 -12.53 -0.11 15.55
C GLY A 34 -13.32 -1.43 15.56
N SER A 35 -12.71 -2.50 16.13
CA SER A 35 -13.33 -3.83 16.18
C SER A 35 -14.73 -3.84 16.80
N GLU A 36 -14.95 -3.08 17.89
CA GLU A 36 -16.27 -2.98 18.53
C GLU A 36 -17.32 -2.30 17.63
N THR A 37 -16.90 -1.24 16.90
CA THR A 37 -17.81 -0.57 15.94
C THR A 37 -18.13 -1.48 14.76
N ILE A 38 -17.17 -2.21 14.23
CA ILE A 38 -17.37 -3.17 13.14
C ILE A 38 -18.32 -4.28 13.58
N GLU A 39 -18.15 -4.82 14.79
CA GLU A 39 -19.04 -5.83 15.34
C GLU A 39 -20.47 -5.31 15.51
N LEU A 40 -20.63 -4.08 16.01
CA LEU A 40 -21.92 -3.41 16.11
C LEU A 40 -22.59 -3.25 14.76
N LEU A 41 -21.87 -2.79 13.75
CA LEU A 41 -22.40 -2.62 12.39
C LEU A 41 -22.76 -3.96 11.74
N TRP A 42 -21.95 -4.99 11.95
CA TRP A 42 -22.23 -6.34 11.48
C TRP A 42 -23.50 -6.91 12.15
N GLN A 43 -23.67 -6.78 13.46
CA GLN A 43 -24.85 -7.22 14.20
C GLN A 43 -26.13 -6.53 13.74
N ASN A 44 -26.05 -5.30 13.25
CA ASN A 44 -27.18 -4.55 12.70
C ASN A 44 -27.37 -4.74 11.20
N GLY A 45 -26.63 -5.66 10.57
CA GLY A 45 -26.75 -5.96 9.14
C GLY A 45 -26.26 -4.87 8.20
N MET A 46 -25.48 -3.90 8.71
CA MET A 46 -24.94 -2.80 7.93
C MET A 46 -23.60 -3.14 7.26
N LEU A 47 -22.90 -4.18 7.74
CA LEU A 47 -21.65 -4.69 7.18
C LEU A 47 -21.74 -6.22 7.04
N ASN A 48 -21.73 -6.72 5.81
CA ASN A 48 -21.64 -8.15 5.51
C ASN A 48 -20.26 -8.50 4.89
N ASP A 49 -19.66 -7.53 4.20
CA ASP A 49 -18.31 -7.63 3.67
C ASP A 49 -17.63 -6.24 3.62
N ILE A 50 -16.39 -6.18 3.11
CA ILE A 50 -15.58 -4.97 3.06
C ILE A 50 -16.14 -3.90 2.13
N SER A 51 -16.95 -4.25 1.15
CA SER A 51 -17.51 -3.28 0.21
C SER A 51 -18.66 -2.47 0.81
N ASP A 52 -19.39 -3.04 1.78
CA ASP A 52 -20.49 -2.34 2.46
C ASP A 52 -20.03 -1.08 3.21
N ILE A 53 -18.73 -0.99 3.55
CA ILE A 53 -18.13 0.19 4.20
C ILE A 53 -18.38 1.47 3.38
N TYR A 54 -18.36 1.36 2.07
CA TYR A 54 -18.52 2.49 1.14
C TYR A 54 -19.99 2.85 0.86
N HIS A 55 -20.92 2.05 1.40
CA HIS A 55 -22.37 2.22 1.26
C HIS A 55 -23.07 2.55 2.59
N LEU A 56 -22.31 2.86 3.65
CA LEU A 56 -22.86 3.20 4.95
C LEU A 56 -23.76 4.45 4.87
N ASP A 57 -25.01 4.31 5.34
CA ASP A 57 -25.96 5.42 5.42
C ASP A 57 -25.68 6.30 6.65
N PRO A 58 -25.51 7.62 6.48
CA PRO A 58 -25.18 8.54 7.58
C PRO A 58 -26.22 8.56 8.71
N VAL A 59 -27.52 8.49 8.35
CA VAL A 59 -28.61 8.57 9.32
C VAL A 59 -28.69 7.30 10.14
N GLN A 60 -28.61 6.14 9.48
CA GLN A 60 -28.57 4.85 10.16
C GLN A 60 -27.36 4.74 11.06
N LEU A 61 -26.17 5.17 10.60
CA LEU A 61 -24.92 5.13 11.35
C LEU A 61 -25.03 5.99 12.63
N ALA A 62 -25.55 7.20 12.53
CA ALA A 62 -25.72 8.12 13.67
C ALA A 62 -26.79 7.64 14.68
N SER A 63 -27.72 6.79 14.26
CA SER A 63 -28.79 6.24 15.13
C SER A 63 -28.33 5.08 16.00
N LEU A 64 -27.16 4.49 15.72
CA LEU A 64 -26.66 3.36 16.49
C LEU A 64 -26.23 3.74 17.91
N PRO A 65 -26.43 2.84 18.91
CA PRO A 65 -25.96 3.05 20.25
C PRO A 65 -24.44 3.32 20.29
N ARG A 66 -24.01 4.32 21.06
CA ARG A 66 -22.60 4.76 21.19
C ARG A 66 -21.99 5.47 19.98
N LEU A 67 -22.73 5.57 18.87
CA LEU A 67 -22.34 6.36 17.69
C LEU A 67 -23.28 7.57 17.62
N GLY A 68 -22.76 8.76 17.88
CA GLY A 68 -23.48 10.01 17.66
C GLY A 68 -23.10 10.63 16.31
N GLU A 69 -23.75 11.72 15.93
CA GLU A 69 -23.51 12.43 14.66
C GLU A 69 -22.04 12.71 14.39
N LYS A 70 -21.30 13.16 15.41
CA LYS A 70 -19.87 13.45 15.28
C LYS A 70 -19.04 12.21 14.94
N SER A 71 -19.33 11.09 15.60
CA SER A 71 -18.61 9.83 15.35
C SER A 71 -18.96 9.27 13.99
N ALA A 72 -20.22 9.33 13.59
CA ALA A 72 -20.68 8.95 12.25
C ALA A 72 -19.98 9.81 11.16
N ALA A 73 -19.93 11.13 11.34
CA ALA A 73 -19.26 12.04 10.42
C ALA A 73 -17.74 11.72 10.29
N ASN A 74 -17.05 11.42 11.40
CA ASN A 74 -15.64 11.05 11.38
C ASN A 74 -15.39 9.74 10.63
N ILE A 75 -16.25 8.72 10.83
CA ILE A 75 -16.17 7.46 10.09
C ILE A 75 -16.33 7.70 8.59
N LEU A 76 -17.37 8.44 8.18
CA LEU A 76 -17.65 8.72 6.77
C LEU A 76 -16.53 9.55 6.12
N GLU A 77 -15.93 10.48 6.85
CA GLU A 77 -14.76 11.21 6.37
C GLU A 77 -13.54 10.28 6.22
N GLY A 78 -13.33 9.35 7.16
CA GLY A 78 -12.31 8.30 7.03
C GLY A 78 -12.55 7.43 5.79
N VAL A 79 -13.79 7.00 5.55
CA VAL A 79 -14.20 6.25 4.36
C VAL A 79 -13.94 7.07 3.08
N ARG A 80 -14.27 8.36 3.07
CA ARG A 80 -13.99 9.23 1.92
C ARG A 80 -12.49 9.33 1.63
N ARG A 81 -11.68 9.57 2.65
CA ARG A 81 -10.21 9.67 2.51
C ARG A 81 -9.57 8.36 2.05
N SER A 82 -10.12 7.22 2.46
CA SER A 82 -9.56 5.91 2.10
C SER A 82 -9.60 5.63 0.60
N LYS A 83 -10.45 6.30 -0.18
CA LYS A 83 -10.50 6.18 -1.64
C LYS A 83 -9.21 6.67 -2.32
N GLU A 84 -8.44 7.52 -1.64
CA GLU A 84 -7.16 8.05 -2.12
C GLU A 84 -5.95 7.17 -1.74
N VAL A 85 -6.19 6.09 -1.01
CA VAL A 85 -5.13 5.15 -0.62
C VAL A 85 -4.53 4.51 -1.88
N PRO A 86 -3.19 4.44 -2.01
CA PRO A 86 -2.53 3.92 -3.20
C PRO A 86 -2.75 2.41 -3.38
N PHE A 87 -2.68 1.96 -4.64
CA PHE A 87 -3.06 0.62 -5.06
C PHE A 87 -2.38 -0.52 -4.28
N GLU A 88 -1.10 -0.40 -3.96
CA GLU A 88 -0.40 -1.45 -3.20
C GLU A 88 -1.00 -1.68 -1.82
N ARG A 89 -1.56 -0.62 -1.19
CA ARG A 89 -2.26 -0.75 0.08
C ARG A 89 -3.66 -1.30 -0.09
N VAL A 90 -4.36 -0.95 -1.18
CA VAL A 90 -5.65 -1.56 -1.54
C VAL A 90 -5.46 -3.06 -1.76
N LEU A 91 -4.42 -3.47 -2.51
CA LEU A 91 -4.11 -4.89 -2.74
C LEU A 91 -3.83 -5.63 -1.43
N PHE A 92 -3.07 -5.03 -0.51
CA PHE A 92 -2.87 -5.58 0.83
C PHE A 92 -4.17 -5.67 1.63
N ALA A 93 -5.03 -4.64 1.54
CA ALA A 93 -6.30 -4.56 2.24
C ALA A 93 -7.29 -5.66 1.83
N LEU A 94 -7.24 -6.16 0.58
CA LEU A 94 -8.07 -7.28 0.11
C LEU A 94 -7.87 -8.56 0.95
N GLY A 95 -6.77 -8.67 1.68
CA GLY A 95 -6.52 -9.76 2.61
C GLY A 95 -6.26 -11.11 1.93
N ILE A 96 -5.68 -11.11 0.73
CA ILE A 96 -5.31 -12.33 0.00
C ILE A 96 -4.33 -13.13 0.87
N ARG A 97 -4.62 -14.40 1.05
CA ARG A 97 -3.84 -15.26 1.94
C ARG A 97 -2.37 -15.31 1.51
N PHE A 98 -1.45 -15.18 2.45
CA PHE A 98 0.01 -15.11 2.28
C PHE A 98 0.53 -13.84 1.61
N VAL A 99 -0.32 -12.93 1.18
CA VAL A 99 0.08 -11.63 0.64
C VAL A 99 0.18 -10.64 1.80
N GLY A 100 1.40 -10.36 2.24
CA GLY A 100 1.71 -9.34 3.24
C GLY A 100 1.89 -7.96 2.61
N GLU A 101 2.10 -6.93 3.44
CA GLU A 101 2.31 -5.55 3.01
C GLU A 101 3.44 -5.41 1.96
N THR A 102 4.59 -6.02 2.23
CA THR A 102 5.75 -6.00 1.34
C THR A 102 5.47 -6.74 0.03
N THR A 103 4.90 -7.94 0.12
CA THR A 103 4.54 -8.75 -1.06
C THR A 103 3.51 -8.05 -1.93
N ALA A 104 2.49 -7.40 -1.32
CA ALA A 104 1.50 -6.61 -2.06
C ALA A 104 2.16 -5.47 -2.85
N LYS A 105 3.14 -4.80 -2.26
CA LYS A 105 3.91 -3.75 -2.94
C LYS A 105 4.68 -4.29 -4.15
N TYR A 106 5.38 -5.43 -4.01
CA TYR A 106 6.10 -6.05 -5.14
C TYR A 106 5.15 -6.46 -6.26
N ILE A 107 4.04 -7.12 -5.93
CA ILE A 107 3.02 -7.52 -6.90
C ILE A 107 2.43 -6.29 -7.61
N ALA A 108 2.02 -5.25 -6.87
CA ALA A 108 1.47 -4.03 -7.44
C ALA A 108 2.46 -3.33 -8.38
N THR A 109 3.74 -3.27 -8.01
CA THR A 109 4.80 -2.67 -8.83
C THR A 109 5.09 -3.49 -10.09
N HIS A 110 5.00 -4.82 -10.02
CA HIS A 110 5.26 -5.71 -11.16
C HIS A 110 4.13 -5.68 -12.18
N PHE A 111 2.87 -5.78 -11.71
CA PHE A 111 1.69 -5.91 -12.58
C PHE A 111 1.01 -4.58 -12.89
N LEU A 112 1.26 -3.53 -12.13
CA LEU A 112 0.75 -2.17 -12.26
C LEU A 112 -0.77 -2.00 -12.12
N SER A 113 -1.56 -3.06 -12.26
CA SER A 113 -3.03 -3.01 -12.11
C SER A 113 -3.60 -4.29 -11.53
N LEU A 114 -4.75 -4.18 -10.83
CA LEU A 114 -5.47 -5.34 -10.32
C LEU A 114 -5.94 -6.26 -11.44
N ASP A 115 -6.35 -5.69 -12.57
CA ASP A 115 -6.80 -6.46 -13.73
C ASP A 115 -5.68 -7.28 -14.37
N ALA A 116 -4.44 -6.78 -14.36
CA ALA A 116 -3.28 -7.55 -14.80
C ALA A 116 -3.00 -8.72 -13.85
N ILE A 117 -3.06 -8.49 -12.52
CA ILE A 117 -2.91 -9.53 -11.51
C ILE A 117 -3.99 -10.61 -11.67
N ALA A 118 -5.26 -10.21 -11.85
CA ALA A 118 -6.38 -11.13 -11.98
C ALA A 118 -6.33 -12.02 -13.24
N ARG A 119 -5.65 -11.55 -14.31
CA ARG A 119 -5.49 -12.29 -15.57
C ARG A 119 -4.22 -13.10 -15.65
N ALA A 120 -3.25 -12.84 -14.78
CA ALA A 120 -1.95 -13.49 -14.82
C ALA A 120 -2.07 -14.98 -14.43
N SER A 121 -1.31 -15.82 -15.12
CA SER A 121 -1.14 -17.23 -14.76
C SER A 121 -0.34 -17.38 -13.46
N ALA A 122 -0.36 -18.56 -12.86
CA ALA A 122 0.41 -18.82 -11.65
C ALA A 122 1.93 -18.69 -11.90
N GLU A 123 2.40 -19.03 -13.11
CA GLU A 123 3.79 -18.89 -13.53
C GLU A 123 4.18 -17.41 -13.62
N GLU A 124 3.35 -16.59 -14.27
CA GLU A 124 3.58 -15.14 -14.39
C GLU A 124 3.54 -14.45 -13.01
N LEU A 125 2.61 -14.86 -12.13
CA LEU A 125 2.57 -14.34 -10.76
C LEU A 125 3.85 -14.66 -9.98
N ALA A 126 4.46 -15.83 -10.23
CA ALA A 126 5.70 -16.23 -9.57
C ALA A 126 6.95 -15.48 -10.07
N GLU A 127 6.87 -14.70 -11.16
CA GLU A 127 7.96 -13.84 -11.64
C GLU A 127 8.12 -12.57 -10.77
N ALA A 128 7.09 -12.18 -10.01
CA ALA A 128 7.18 -11.05 -9.10
C ALA A 128 8.09 -11.37 -7.89
N GLU A 129 8.86 -10.37 -7.45
CA GLU A 129 9.78 -10.51 -6.30
C GLU A 129 9.04 -11.00 -5.05
N GLU A 130 9.62 -11.97 -4.34
CA GLU A 130 9.07 -12.63 -3.14
C GLU A 130 7.74 -13.40 -3.36
N VAL A 131 7.32 -13.63 -4.60
CA VAL A 131 6.15 -14.45 -4.92
C VAL A 131 6.58 -15.85 -5.34
N GLY A 132 6.40 -16.82 -4.44
CA GLY A 132 6.60 -18.24 -4.78
C GLY A 132 5.27 -18.90 -5.13
N ASP A 133 5.33 -20.17 -5.59
CA ASP A 133 4.17 -20.98 -6.03
C ASP A 133 2.96 -20.94 -5.09
N LYS A 134 3.21 -20.92 -3.78
CA LYS A 134 2.15 -20.91 -2.77
C LYS A 134 1.37 -19.59 -2.77
N ILE A 135 2.07 -18.47 -2.95
CA ILE A 135 1.47 -17.14 -3.01
C ILE A 135 0.74 -16.98 -4.35
N ALA A 136 1.39 -17.36 -5.45
CA ALA A 136 0.81 -17.32 -6.79
C ALA A 136 -0.51 -18.09 -6.86
N ARG A 137 -0.53 -19.32 -6.32
CA ARG A 137 -1.76 -20.13 -6.24
C ARG A 137 -2.84 -19.44 -5.41
N SER A 138 -2.49 -18.87 -4.24
CA SER A 138 -3.45 -18.18 -3.38
C SER A 138 -4.07 -16.96 -4.06
N ILE A 139 -3.29 -16.23 -4.86
CA ILE A 139 -3.78 -15.11 -5.66
C ILE A 139 -4.76 -15.60 -6.73
N SER A 140 -4.38 -16.64 -7.49
CA SER A 140 -5.24 -17.22 -8.53
C SER A 140 -6.57 -17.74 -7.95
N GLU A 141 -6.52 -18.44 -6.81
CA GLU A 141 -7.72 -18.92 -6.10
C GLU A 141 -8.61 -17.76 -5.63
N TYR A 142 -8.02 -16.65 -5.14
CA TYR A 142 -8.76 -15.47 -4.70
C TYR A 142 -9.54 -14.83 -5.85
N PHE A 143 -8.93 -14.65 -7.02
CA PHE A 143 -9.59 -14.06 -8.19
C PHE A 143 -10.52 -15.03 -8.94
N ALA A 144 -10.39 -16.34 -8.72
CA ALA A 144 -11.32 -17.34 -9.24
C ALA A 144 -12.66 -17.36 -8.48
N ASP A 145 -12.70 -16.88 -7.25
CA ASP A 145 -13.90 -16.86 -6.40
C ASP A 145 -14.87 -15.75 -6.84
N ASP A 146 -16.12 -16.14 -7.13
CA ASP A 146 -17.16 -15.21 -7.61
C ASP A 146 -17.54 -14.14 -6.59
N ASN A 147 -17.52 -14.47 -5.30
CA ASN A 147 -17.82 -13.52 -4.24
C ASN A 147 -16.73 -12.45 -4.12
N ASN A 148 -15.45 -12.84 -4.22
CA ASN A 148 -14.36 -11.90 -4.21
C ASN A 148 -14.42 -10.98 -5.44
N ARG A 149 -14.75 -11.50 -6.62
CA ARG A 149 -14.94 -10.69 -7.83
C ARG A 149 -16.06 -9.66 -7.67
N ARG A 150 -17.19 -10.07 -7.09
CA ARG A 150 -18.31 -9.16 -6.78
C ARG A 150 -17.89 -8.05 -5.81
N ILE A 151 -17.16 -8.39 -4.76
CA ILE A 151 -16.63 -7.42 -3.78
C ILE A 151 -15.69 -6.43 -4.46
N ILE A 152 -14.76 -6.91 -5.29
CA ILE A 152 -13.82 -6.06 -6.04
C ILE A 152 -14.58 -5.07 -6.94
N GLU A 153 -15.60 -5.53 -7.66
CA GLU A 153 -16.38 -4.66 -8.53
C GLU A 153 -17.10 -3.57 -7.73
N SER A 154 -17.73 -3.94 -6.61
CA SER A 154 -18.37 -2.96 -5.71
C SER A 154 -17.36 -1.93 -5.15
N LEU A 155 -16.14 -2.36 -4.82
CA LEU A 155 -15.06 -1.45 -4.39
C LEU A 155 -14.59 -0.54 -5.54
N ARG A 156 -14.58 -1.04 -6.78
CA ARG A 156 -14.27 -0.26 -7.99
C ARG A 156 -15.32 0.81 -8.23
N GLU A 157 -16.61 0.44 -8.15
CA GLU A 157 -17.73 1.39 -8.25
C GLU A 157 -17.71 2.45 -7.16
N ALA A 158 -17.23 2.09 -5.96
CA ALA A 158 -17.02 3.02 -4.87
C ALA A 158 -15.87 4.01 -5.11
N GLY A 159 -15.02 3.76 -6.12
CA GLY A 159 -13.94 4.66 -6.55
C GLY A 159 -12.59 4.41 -5.88
N LEU A 160 -12.29 3.18 -5.48
CA LEU A 160 -10.96 2.83 -4.99
C LEU A 160 -9.95 2.75 -6.16
N LYS A 161 -8.67 2.96 -5.84
CA LYS A 161 -7.59 2.89 -6.82
C LYS A 161 -7.14 1.44 -7.02
N PHE A 162 -7.29 0.93 -8.24
CA PHE A 162 -6.90 -0.43 -8.62
C PHE A 162 -5.73 -0.46 -9.62
N ASP A 163 -5.12 0.69 -9.87
CA ASP A 163 -3.96 0.85 -10.72
C ASP A 163 -2.88 1.63 -10.00
N MET A 164 -1.62 1.28 -10.28
CA MET A 164 -0.50 2.11 -9.86
C MET A 164 -0.56 3.45 -10.57
N GLU A 165 -0.48 4.52 -9.81
CA GLU A 165 -0.19 5.82 -10.40
C GLU A 165 1.23 5.79 -10.96
N ILE A 166 1.35 5.52 -12.27
CA ILE A 166 2.62 5.69 -12.97
C ILE A 166 2.87 7.20 -13.03
N LYS A 167 3.53 7.74 -12.03
CA LYS A 167 4.08 9.07 -12.12
C LYS A 167 5.08 9.03 -13.27
N GLN A 168 4.71 9.62 -14.42
CA GLN A 168 5.70 9.82 -15.47
C GLN A 168 6.81 10.67 -14.87
N PRO A 169 8.06 10.26 -15.03
CA PRO A 169 9.16 11.06 -14.51
C PRO A 169 9.05 12.49 -15.07
N THR A 170 9.17 13.49 -14.23
CA THR A 170 9.18 14.90 -14.63
C THR A 170 10.38 15.17 -15.54
N SER A 171 11.46 14.41 -15.37
CA SER A 171 12.62 14.39 -16.25
C SER A 171 13.33 13.04 -16.21
N ASN A 172 14.24 12.81 -17.14
CA ASN A 172 15.09 11.62 -17.19
C ASN A 172 16.51 11.87 -16.61
N ALA A 173 16.69 12.94 -15.82
CA ALA A 173 18.00 13.34 -15.29
C ALA A 173 18.69 12.22 -14.47
N LEU A 174 17.90 11.36 -13.84
CA LEU A 174 18.38 10.24 -13.02
C LEU A 174 18.04 8.87 -13.62
N LEU A 175 17.70 8.80 -14.89
CA LEU A 175 17.33 7.54 -15.54
C LEU A 175 18.48 6.50 -15.40
N GLY A 176 18.13 5.33 -14.85
CA GLY A 176 19.09 4.25 -14.60
C GLY A 176 20.02 4.48 -13.40
N LYS A 177 19.88 5.57 -12.67
CA LYS A 177 20.70 5.86 -11.47
C LYS A 177 20.09 5.27 -10.21
N SER A 178 20.94 4.65 -9.38
CA SER A 178 20.58 4.12 -8.06
C SER A 178 21.12 5.05 -6.97
N VAL A 179 20.22 5.59 -6.16
CA VAL A 179 20.52 6.68 -5.22
C VAL A 179 20.19 6.26 -3.78
N VAL A 180 20.99 6.64 -2.82
CA VAL A 180 20.72 6.50 -1.39
C VAL A 180 20.50 7.88 -0.78
N ILE A 181 19.37 8.07 -0.09
CA ILE A 181 19.06 9.30 0.66
C ILE A 181 19.47 9.10 2.13
N SER A 182 20.27 10.00 2.68
CA SER A 182 20.76 9.91 4.08
C SER A 182 20.96 11.27 4.72
N GLY A 183 20.57 11.43 5.98
CA GLY A 183 20.71 12.68 6.73
C GLY A 183 19.36 13.38 6.95
N LYS A 184 19.42 14.65 7.39
CA LYS A 184 18.30 15.58 7.50
C LYS A 184 18.46 16.67 6.44
N PHE A 185 17.39 17.04 5.78
CA PHE A 185 17.37 18.02 4.71
C PHE A 185 16.67 19.30 5.17
N LEU A 186 17.07 20.44 4.62
CA LEU A 186 16.51 21.75 4.94
C LEU A 186 15.19 21.94 4.14
N GLY A 187 14.06 21.99 4.86
CA GLY A 187 12.75 22.23 4.24
C GLY A 187 12.09 21.05 3.54
N ARG A 188 12.74 19.87 3.53
CA ARG A 188 12.20 18.64 2.93
C ARG A 188 12.38 17.45 3.85
N SER A 189 11.42 16.51 3.81
CA SER A 189 11.58 15.23 4.48
C SER A 189 12.47 14.28 3.65
N ARG A 190 12.92 13.16 4.26
CA ARG A 190 13.61 12.11 3.49
C ARG A 190 12.72 11.48 2.43
N ASP A 191 11.44 11.43 2.68
CA ASP A 191 10.49 10.82 1.75
C ASP A 191 10.21 11.77 0.57
N ASP A 192 10.20 13.08 0.79
CA ASP A 192 10.18 14.06 -0.30
C ASP A 192 11.43 13.95 -1.18
N MET A 193 12.61 13.78 -0.57
CA MET A 193 13.86 13.59 -1.34
C MET A 193 13.88 12.29 -2.14
N LYS A 194 13.29 11.21 -1.61
CA LYS A 194 13.11 9.96 -2.36
C LYS A 194 12.12 10.14 -3.52
N ALA A 195 11.03 10.86 -3.28
CA ALA A 195 10.06 11.16 -4.33
C ALA A 195 10.72 11.93 -5.49
N LEU A 196 11.57 12.93 -5.20
CA LEU A 196 12.33 13.64 -6.22
C LEU A 196 13.24 12.71 -7.04
N VAL A 197 13.91 11.72 -6.39
CA VAL A 197 14.70 10.74 -7.13
C VAL A 197 13.84 9.97 -8.12
N GLU A 198 12.68 9.51 -7.69
CA GLU A 198 11.74 8.75 -8.53
C GLU A 198 11.09 9.61 -9.61
N GLU A 199 10.75 10.86 -9.29
CA GLU A 199 10.20 11.86 -10.22
C GLU A 199 11.17 12.21 -11.35
N HIS A 200 12.47 12.00 -11.16
CA HIS A 200 13.50 12.23 -12.18
C HIS A 200 14.06 10.92 -12.78
N GLY A 201 13.34 9.79 -12.60
CA GLY A 201 13.66 8.49 -13.23
C GLY A 201 14.72 7.67 -12.51
N GLY A 202 15.13 8.06 -11.29
CA GLY A 202 16.11 7.33 -10.46
C GLY A 202 15.46 6.24 -9.60
N LYS A 203 16.29 5.34 -9.06
CA LYS A 203 15.90 4.28 -8.14
C LYS A 203 16.43 4.54 -6.74
N ASN A 204 15.58 4.51 -5.72
CA ASN A 204 15.97 4.62 -4.33
C ASN A 204 16.48 3.28 -3.77
N LEU A 205 17.65 3.30 -3.11
CA LEU A 205 18.19 2.17 -2.38
C LEU A 205 18.27 2.46 -0.88
N ALA A 206 17.99 1.47 -0.05
CA ALA A 206 18.00 1.61 1.41
C ALA A 206 19.42 1.60 1.99
N ALA A 207 20.34 0.89 1.35
CA ALA A 207 21.70 0.65 1.84
C ALA A 207 22.78 1.02 0.82
N VAL A 208 23.94 1.46 1.31
CA VAL A 208 25.11 1.73 0.48
C VAL A 208 25.74 0.42 0.03
N SER A 209 25.91 0.24 -1.28
CA SER A 209 26.53 -0.92 -1.91
C SER A 209 27.30 -0.47 -3.18
N ALA A 210 28.01 -1.38 -3.82
CA ALA A 210 28.71 -1.11 -5.08
C ALA A 210 27.76 -0.74 -6.25
N ASN A 211 26.46 -1.05 -6.11
CA ASN A 211 25.43 -0.73 -7.10
C ASN A 211 24.79 0.66 -6.89
N VAL A 212 25.31 1.47 -5.96
CA VAL A 212 24.85 2.84 -5.71
C VAL A 212 25.68 3.79 -6.56
N ASP A 213 25.05 4.58 -7.41
CA ASP A 213 25.74 5.60 -8.22
C ASP A 213 26.20 6.78 -7.36
N PHE A 214 25.31 7.25 -6.47
CA PHE A 214 25.68 8.31 -5.53
C PHE A 214 24.74 8.34 -4.30
N ILE A 215 25.17 9.06 -3.28
CA ILE A 215 24.40 9.31 -2.06
C ILE A 215 24.07 10.80 -2.01
N VAL A 216 22.81 11.14 -1.71
CA VAL A 216 22.43 12.51 -1.33
C VAL A 216 22.49 12.61 0.18
N ALA A 217 23.41 13.43 0.67
CA ALA A 217 23.70 13.61 2.08
C ALA A 217 23.13 14.94 2.58
N GLY A 218 22.12 14.87 3.44
CA GLY A 218 21.73 16.00 4.27
C GLY A 218 22.59 16.11 5.54
N GLU A 219 22.24 17.05 6.42
CA GLU A 219 22.89 17.21 7.71
C GLU A 219 22.81 15.91 8.53
N ASN A 220 23.87 15.67 9.33
CA ASN A 220 23.94 14.50 10.22
C ASN A 220 23.82 13.14 9.51
N MET A 221 24.36 13.02 8.30
CA MET A 221 24.57 11.71 7.70
C MET A 221 25.39 10.81 8.62
N GLY A 222 24.87 9.62 8.92
CA GLY A 222 25.51 8.68 9.84
C GLY A 222 26.93 8.29 9.40
N PRO A 223 27.93 8.27 10.32
CA PRO A 223 29.33 8.04 10.01
C PRO A 223 29.59 6.69 9.31
N ALA A 224 28.85 5.66 9.68
CA ALA A 224 28.97 4.33 9.07
C ALA A 224 28.63 4.33 7.56
N LYS A 225 27.62 5.10 7.14
CA LYS A 225 27.25 5.22 5.71
C LYS A 225 28.30 6.00 4.94
N ARG A 226 28.88 7.07 5.56
CA ARG A 226 29.94 7.85 4.96
C ARG A 226 31.22 7.03 4.73
N GLN A 227 31.68 6.32 5.76
CA GLN A 227 32.84 5.44 5.66
C GLN A 227 32.63 4.34 4.60
N LYS A 228 31.43 3.78 4.52
CA LYS A 228 31.10 2.76 3.52
C LYS A 228 31.12 3.32 2.10
N ALA A 229 30.60 4.54 1.91
CA ALA A 229 30.64 5.23 0.63
C ALA A 229 32.09 5.51 0.17
N GLU A 230 32.92 6.05 1.05
CA GLU A 230 34.35 6.31 0.81
C GLU A 230 35.10 5.01 0.44
N LYS A 231 34.84 3.91 1.18
CA LYS A 231 35.48 2.61 0.91
C LYS A 231 35.10 2.03 -0.45
N LEU A 232 33.82 2.29 -0.92
CA LEU A 232 33.30 1.78 -2.17
C LEU A 232 33.49 2.77 -3.34
N GLY A 233 34.05 3.97 -3.10
CA GLY A 233 34.19 5.01 -4.11
C GLY A 233 32.87 5.63 -4.57
N VAL A 234 31.79 5.49 -3.78
CA VAL A 234 30.47 6.04 -4.10
C VAL A 234 30.47 7.55 -3.85
N LYS A 235 30.08 8.33 -4.85
CA LYS A 235 30.02 9.79 -4.78
C LYS A 235 28.98 10.23 -3.74
N ILE A 236 29.31 11.25 -2.95
CA ILE A 236 28.39 11.89 -2.01
C ILE A 236 28.09 13.27 -2.53
N LEU A 237 26.81 13.59 -2.74
CA LEU A 237 26.31 14.89 -3.15
C LEU A 237 25.62 15.57 -1.96
N SER A 238 25.76 16.91 -1.87
CA SER A 238 24.92 17.72 -1.00
C SER A 238 23.48 17.81 -1.55
N GLU A 239 22.55 18.34 -0.74
CA GLU A 239 21.19 18.65 -1.20
C GLU A 239 21.23 19.64 -2.39
N GLU A 240 22.07 20.67 -2.31
CA GLU A 240 22.21 21.69 -3.35
C GLU A 240 22.75 21.11 -4.66
N GLU A 241 23.82 20.28 -4.59
CA GLU A 241 24.37 19.59 -5.75
C GLU A 241 23.37 18.64 -6.40
N PHE A 242 22.54 17.97 -5.60
CA PHE A 242 21.49 17.12 -6.09
C PHE A 242 20.40 17.92 -6.80
N MET A 243 19.96 19.05 -6.22
CA MET A 243 18.96 19.90 -6.85
C MET A 243 19.44 20.45 -8.20
N VAL A 244 20.68 20.91 -8.28
CA VAL A 244 21.29 21.33 -9.56
C VAL A 244 21.31 20.17 -10.58
N LEU A 245 21.60 18.94 -10.14
CA LEU A 245 21.63 17.77 -11.02
C LEU A 245 20.27 17.42 -11.64
N ILE A 246 19.16 17.64 -10.92
CA ILE A 246 17.81 17.30 -11.40
C ILE A 246 17.11 18.45 -12.11
N GLU A 247 17.52 19.70 -11.88
CA GLU A 247 16.98 20.90 -12.54
C GLU A 247 17.66 21.20 -13.88
N GLY A 248 18.82 20.56 -14.14
CA GLY A 248 19.48 20.53 -15.42
C GLY A 248 20.33 21.58 -15.88
#